data_2e63eb0f7d431e5e02a608b7ca7a1fd1
#
_entry.id   2e63eb0f7d431e5e02a608b7ca7a1fd1
#
_cell.length_a   1.000
_cell.length_b   1.000
_cell.length_c   1.000
_cell.angle_alpha   90.00
_cell.angle_beta   90.00
_cell.angle_gamma   90.00
#
_symmetry.space_group_name_H-M   'P 1'
#
loop_
_entity.id
_entity.type
_entity.pdbx_description
1 polymer ?
#
loop_
_entity_poly.entity_id
_entity_poly.type
_entity_poly.pdbx_seq_one_letter_code
_entity_poly.pdbx_strand_id
1 'polypeptide(L)'
;CIRDRLNSAREGHSLACVMVDIDHFKQYNDHYGHPEGDACLASVAKALRDSVRRPGDLVARYGGEEFIVVLYRATEAQVQQAAERIRATVEALAIPHAGSPLYGRVTVSIGQACARPQDRHASVHRLIQQADEALYQAKNRGRNRVWPLTVECMA
;
A
#
# COMPACT_ATOMS: atom_id res chain seq x y z
N CYS A 1 -13.02 13.95 -0.67
CA CYS A 1 -11.77 13.67 -1.40
C CYS A 1 -10.69 13.15 -0.43
N ILE A 2 -9.83 12.20 -0.87
CA ILE A 2 -8.71 11.70 -0.07
C ILE A 2 -7.83 12.85 0.41
N ARG A 3 -7.56 13.80 -0.48
CA ARG A 3 -6.74 14.98 -0.20
C ARG A 3 -7.32 15.86 0.91
N ASP A 4 -8.64 16.01 0.96
CA ASP A 4 -9.30 16.84 1.99
C ASP A 4 -9.24 16.16 3.37
N ARG A 5 -9.43 14.83 3.42
CA ARG A 5 -9.27 14.07 4.65
C ARG A 5 -7.81 14.04 5.14
N LEU A 6 -6.86 13.94 4.23
CA LEU A 6 -5.45 14.03 4.56
C LEU A 6 -5.07 15.42 5.07
N ASN A 7 -5.65 16.49 4.54
CA ASN A 7 -5.41 17.86 5.01
C ASN A 7 -6.04 18.14 6.38
N SER A 8 -7.26 17.65 6.63
CA SER A 8 -7.94 17.83 7.93
C SER A 8 -7.37 16.94 9.05
N ALA A 9 -6.71 15.83 8.70
CA ALA A 9 -6.05 14.96 9.67
C ALA A 9 -4.73 15.53 10.24
N ARG A 10 -4.23 16.63 9.70
CA ARG A 10 -2.89 17.18 10.04
C ARG A 10 -2.79 17.90 11.37
N GLU A 11 -3.90 18.24 12.01
CA GLU A 11 -3.87 19.04 13.25
C GLU A 11 -3.36 18.21 14.44
N GLY A 12 -2.03 18.15 14.58
CA GLY A 12 -1.36 17.59 15.76
C GLY A 12 -1.32 16.07 15.88
N HIS A 13 -1.53 15.32 14.78
CA HIS A 13 -1.53 13.85 14.82
C HIS A 13 -0.60 13.25 13.77
N SER A 14 -0.09 12.04 14.06
CA SER A 14 0.69 11.25 13.10
C SER A 14 -0.20 10.75 11.96
N LEU A 15 0.34 10.76 10.76
CA LEU A 15 -0.30 10.28 9.55
C LEU A 15 0.67 9.38 8.79
N ALA A 16 0.19 8.24 8.30
CA ALA A 16 0.98 7.39 7.44
C ALA A 16 0.28 7.13 6.11
N CYS A 17 1.08 7.02 5.07
CA CYS A 17 0.67 6.63 3.74
C CYS A 17 1.32 5.31 3.37
N VAL A 18 0.52 4.36 2.90
CA VAL A 18 0.96 3.05 2.42
C VAL A 18 0.50 2.92 0.98
N MET A 19 1.45 2.88 0.05
CA MET A 19 1.21 2.65 -1.37
C MET A 19 1.36 1.16 -1.67
N VAL A 20 0.36 0.58 -2.33
CA VAL A 20 0.27 -0.84 -2.65
C VAL A 20 0.11 -1.00 -4.16
N ASP A 21 0.89 -1.87 -4.76
CA ASP A 21 0.83 -2.17 -6.19
C ASP A 21 0.83 -3.68 -6.41
N ILE A 22 -0.06 -4.16 -7.28
CA ILE A 22 -0.13 -5.59 -7.62
C ILE A 22 1.03 -5.96 -8.54
N ASP A 23 1.86 -6.87 -8.08
CA ASP A 23 3.05 -7.31 -8.81
C ASP A 23 2.68 -7.99 -10.14
N HIS A 24 3.36 -7.57 -11.22
CA HIS A 24 3.19 -8.13 -12.56
C HIS A 24 1.74 -8.12 -13.07
N PHE A 25 0.95 -7.09 -12.72
CA PHE A 25 -0.47 -7.03 -13.07
C PHE A 25 -0.71 -6.95 -14.59
N LYS A 26 0.18 -6.29 -15.33
CA LYS A 26 0.11 -6.29 -16.79
C LYS A 26 0.19 -7.72 -17.34
N GLN A 27 1.15 -8.52 -16.87
CA GLN A 27 1.29 -9.92 -17.27
C GLN A 27 0.09 -10.77 -16.86
N TYR A 28 -0.56 -10.44 -15.74
CA TYR A 28 -1.81 -11.07 -15.34
C TYR A 28 -2.91 -10.82 -16.37
N ASN A 29 -3.14 -9.56 -16.75
CA ASN A 29 -4.11 -9.19 -17.77
C ASN A 29 -3.78 -9.79 -19.13
N ASP A 30 -2.52 -9.81 -19.53
CA ASP A 30 -2.07 -10.37 -20.80
C ASP A 30 -2.35 -11.89 -20.87
N HIS A 31 -2.28 -12.59 -19.73
CA HIS A 31 -2.51 -14.03 -19.64
C HIS A 31 -3.99 -14.40 -19.46
N TYR A 32 -4.71 -13.72 -18.55
CA TYR A 32 -6.09 -14.09 -18.17
C TYR A 32 -7.16 -13.20 -18.79
N GLY A 33 -6.79 -12.04 -19.34
CA GLY A 33 -7.72 -11.05 -19.88
C GLY A 33 -8.18 -10.02 -18.83
N HIS A 34 -8.73 -8.92 -19.32
CA HIS A 34 -9.19 -7.80 -18.48
C HIS A 34 -10.32 -8.14 -17.51
N PRO A 35 -11.34 -8.97 -17.87
CA PRO A 35 -12.38 -9.36 -16.91
C PRO A 35 -11.81 -10.06 -15.67
N GLU A 36 -10.84 -10.97 -15.83
CA GLU A 36 -10.17 -11.64 -14.74
C GLU A 36 -9.28 -10.66 -13.96
N GLY A 37 -8.65 -9.70 -14.65
CA GLY A 37 -7.93 -8.61 -14.03
C GLY A 37 -8.81 -7.76 -13.12
N ASP A 38 -10.02 -7.43 -13.54
CA ASP A 38 -11.00 -6.69 -12.74
C ASP A 38 -11.46 -7.50 -11.52
N ALA A 39 -11.66 -8.80 -11.65
CA ALA A 39 -11.98 -9.70 -10.55
C ALA A 39 -10.80 -9.79 -9.55
N CYS A 40 -9.57 -9.85 -10.04
CA CYS A 40 -8.37 -9.80 -9.21
C CYS A 40 -8.28 -8.49 -8.42
N LEU A 41 -8.46 -7.34 -9.08
CA LEU A 41 -8.50 -6.02 -8.43
C LEU A 41 -9.56 -5.95 -7.34
N ALA A 42 -10.76 -6.46 -7.57
CA ALA A 42 -11.84 -6.49 -6.60
C ALA A 42 -11.48 -7.36 -5.37
N SER A 43 -10.86 -8.50 -5.59
CA SER A 43 -10.41 -9.42 -4.52
C SER A 43 -9.31 -8.78 -3.68
N VAL A 44 -8.33 -8.15 -4.32
CA VAL A 44 -7.27 -7.41 -3.62
C VAL A 44 -7.84 -6.23 -2.84
N ALA A 45 -8.71 -5.42 -3.44
CA ALA A 45 -9.38 -4.31 -2.76
C ALA A 45 -10.14 -4.76 -1.51
N LYS A 46 -10.82 -5.90 -1.57
CA LYS A 46 -11.51 -6.49 -0.42
C LYS A 46 -10.51 -6.90 0.66
N ALA A 47 -9.42 -7.59 0.28
CA ALA A 47 -8.37 -8.00 1.22
C ALA A 47 -7.75 -6.79 1.95
N LEU A 48 -7.51 -5.69 1.23
CA LEU A 48 -7.00 -4.46 1.83
C LEU A 48 -8.00 -3.88 2.86
N ARG A 49 -9.27 -3.76 2.50
CA ARG A 49 -10.31 -3.27 3.42
C ARG A 49 -10.45 -4.13 4.67
N ASP A 50 -10.42 -5.45 4.51
CA ASP A 50 -10.51 -6.40 5.62
C ASP A 50 -9.28 -6.34 6.53
N SER A 51 -8.12 -5.93 6.00
CA SER A 51 -6.88 -5.78 6.74
C SER A 51 -6.79 -4.46 7.52
N VAL A 52 -7.58 -3.46 7.16
CA VAL A 52 -7.56 -2.10 7.73
C VAL A 52 -8.86 -1.87 8.52
N ARG A 53 -8.81 -2.06 9.84
CA ARG A 53 -10.02 -2.15 10.68
C ARG A 53 -10.20 -0.98 11.65
N ARG A 54 -9.26 -0.03 11.70
CA ARG A 54 -9.34 1.08 12.67
C ARG A 54 -10.26 2.18 12.15
N PRO A 55 -11.10 2.76 13.03
CA PRO A 55 -11.86 3.95 12.67
C PRO A 55 -10.92 5.08 12.23
N GLY A 56 -11.22 5.70 11.10
CA GLY A 56 -10.43 6.79 10.54
C GLY A 56 -9.39 6.35 9.50
N ASP A 57 -9.01 5.08 9.46
CA ASP A 57 -8.15 4.56 8.38
C ASP A 57 -8.94 4.49 7.06
N LEU A 58 -8.25 4.70 5.95
CA LEU A 58 -8.85 4.77 4.62
C LEU A 58 -8.13 3.86 3.64
N VAL A 59 -8.90 3.14 2.84
CA VAL A 59 -8.40 2.40 1.67
C VAL A 59 -9.07 2.96 0.42
N ALA A 60 -8.27 3.27 -0.59
CA ALA A 60 -8.79 3.71 -1.87
C ALA A 60 -7.92 3.19 -3.03
N ARG A 61 -8.54 3.04 -4.19
CA ARG A 61 -7.80 2.81 -5.43
C ARG A 61 -7.16 4.14 -5.86
N TYR A 62 -5.85 4.12 -6.08
CA TYR A 62 -5.10 5.32 -6.48
C TYR A 62 -5.11 5.48 -8.01
N GLY A 63 -4.93 4.39 -8.75
CA GLY A 63 -5.03 4.33 -10.20
C GLY A 63 -4.55 2.97 -10.71
N GLY A 64 -5.07 2.49 -11.84
CA GLY A 64 -4.65 1.21 -12.41
C GLY A 64 -4.72 0.05 -11.41
N GLU A 65 -3.59 -0.53 -11.11
CA GLU A 65 -3.37 -1.59 -10.11
C GLU A 65 -2.85 -1.08 -8.76
N GLU A 66 -2.85 0.23 -8.55
CA GLU A 66 -2.32 0.86 -7.35
C GLU A 66 -3.43 1.21 -6.36
N PHE A 67 -3.16 0.98 -5.09
CA PHE A 67 -4.01 1.35 -3.97
C PHE A 67 -3.24 2.21 -2.98
N ILE A 68 -3.96 3.10 -2.31
CA ILE A 68 -3.44 3.90 -1.20
C ILE A 68 -4.19 3.54 0.08
N VAL A 69 -3.44 3.32 1.14
CA VAL A 69 -3.97 3.17 2.49
C VAL A 69 -3.45 4.31 3.34
N VAL A 70 -4.34 4.98 4.03
CA VAL A 70 -4.01 6.07 4.96
C VAL A 70 -4.31 5.62 6.37
N LEU A 71 -3.30 5.65 7.22
CA LEU A 71 -3.40 5.27 8.62
C LEU A 71 -3.29 6.52 9.48
N TYR A 72 -4.33 6.76 10.27
CA TYR A 72 -4.44 7.93 11.14
C TYR A 72 -4.04 7.58 12.58
N ARG A 73 -3.25 8.44 13.23
CA ARG A 73 -2.76 8.21 14.61
C ARG A 73 -2.09 6.85 14.81
N ALA A 74 -1.34 6.40 13.82
CA ALA A 74 -0.60 5.16 13.89
C ALA A 74 0.87 5.43 14.27
N THR A 75 1.41 4.57 15.12
CA THR A 75 2.86 4.51 15.36
C THR A 75 3.55 3.83 14.18
N GLU A 76 4.85 4.06 14.03
CA GLU A 76 5.64 3.43 12.98
C GLU A 76 5.53 1.89 13.01
N ALA A 77 5.56 1.30 14.22
CA ALA A 77 5.38 -0.14 14.40
C ALA A 77 3.97 -0.61 13.94
N GLN A 78 2.93 0.17 14.19
CA GLN A 78 1.57 -0.15 13.74
C GLN A 78 1.44 -0.03 12.22
N VAL A 79 2.12 0.93 11.60
CA VAL A 79 2.17 1.07 10.13
C VAL A 79 2.86 -0.14 9.51
N GLN A 80 4.02 -0.53 10.03
CA GLN A 80 4.75 -1.72 9.58
C GLN A 80 3.90 -2.99 9.70
N GLN A 81 3.23 -3.18 10.84
CA GLN A 81 2.36 -4.33 11.07
C GLN A 81 1.16 -4.33 10.10
N ALA A 82 0.55 -3.17 9.85
CA ALA A 82 -0.56 -3.06 8.92
C ALA A 82 -0.14 -3.37 7.49
N ALA A 83 0.99 -2.82 7.05
CA ALA A 83 1.54 -3.06 5.72
C ALA A 83 1.89 -4.55 5.51
N GLU A 84 2.56 -5.18 6.47
CA GLU A 84 2.90 -6.61 6.38
C GLU A 84 1.65 -7.50 6.43
N ARG A 85 0.65 -7.14 7.22
CA ARG A 85 -0.65 -7.84 7.23
C ARG A 85 -1.34 -7.75 5.87
N ILE A 86 -1.34 -6.58 5.23
CA ILE A 86 -1.88 -6.40 3.87
C ILE A 86 -1.15 -7.33 2.90
N ARG A 87 0.18 -7.30 2.88
CA ARG A 87 0.99 -8.13 2.00
C ARG A 87 0.66 -9.62 2.18
N ALA A 88 0.69 -10.10 3.42
CA ALA A 88 0.43 -11.50 3.76
C ALA A 88 -1.01 -11.91 3.43
N THR A 89 -2.00 -11.04 3.64
CA THR A 89 -3.40 -11.32 3.33
C THR A 89 -3.62 -11.46 1.83
N VAL A 90 -3.01 -10.60 1.01
CA VAL A 90 -3.09 -10.72 -0.45
C VAL A 90 -2.41 -12.01 -0.93
N GLU A 91 -1.21 -12.30 -0.44
CA GLU A 91 -0.51 -13.54 -0.79
C GLU A 91 -1.32 -14.79 -0.41
N ALA A 92 -2.00 -14.77 0.74
CA ALA A 92 -2.83 -15.86 1.24
C ALA A 92 -4.12 -16.09 0.42
N LEU A 93 -4.55 -15.12 -0.41
CA LEU A 93 -5.65 -15.35 -1.36
C LEU A 93 -5.30 -16.45 -2.35
N ALA A 94 -4.02 -16.72 -2.56
CA ALA A 94 -3.50 -17.76 -3.45
C ALA A 94 -4.09 -17.69 -4.87
N ILE A 95 -4.39 -16.48 -5.36
CA ILE A 95 -4.90 -16.27 -6.71
C ILE A 95 -3.80 -16.71 -7.70
N PRO A 96 -4.07 -17.70 -8.57
CA PRO A 96 -3.05 -18.18 -9.52
C PRO A 96 -2.59 -17.04 -10.44
N HIS A 97 -1.29 -16.98 -10.70
CA HIS A 97 -0.68 -16.01 -11.61
C HIS A 97 0.40 -16.69 -12.44
N ALA A 98 -0.02 -17.34 -13.53
CA ALA A 98 0.89 -18.08 -14.42
C ALA A 98 1.93 -17.17 -15.11
N GLY A 99 1.61 -15.89 -15.32
CA GLY A 99 2.51 -14.90 -15.89
C GLY A 99 3.50 -14.28 -14.88
N SER A 100 3.41 -14.63 -13.59
CA SER A 100 4.37 -14.15 -12.59
C SER A 100 5.68 -14.92 -12.68
N PRO A 101 6.82 -14.24 -12.90
CA PRO A 101 8.11 -14.93 -13.00
C PRO A 101 8.62 -15.47 -11.66
N LEU A 102 8.00 -15.09 -10.52
CA LEU A 102 8.59 -15.32 -9.20
C LEU A 102 7.76 -16.20 -8.27
N TYR A 103 6.43 -16.06 -8.23
CA TYR A 103 5.66 -16.63 -7.12
C TYR A 103 4.49 -17.53 -7.53
N GLY A 104 4.12 -17.58 -8.82
CA GLY A 104 2.99 -18.38 -9.31
C GLY A 104 1.62 -17.95 -8.77
N ARG A 105 1.57 -16.87 -8.00
CA ARG A 105 0.38 -16.30 -7.40
C ARG A 105 0.45 -14.78 -7.38
N VAL A 106 -0.69 -14.14 -7.21
CA VAL A 106 -0.78 -12.69 -7.04
C VAL A 106 -0.13 -12.27 -5.72
N THR A 107 0.78 -11.32 -5.80
CA THR A 107 1.44 -10.67 -4.67
C THR A 107 1.38 -9.16 -4.83
N VAL A 108 1.71 -8.44 -3.77
CA VAL A 108 1.80 -6.97 -3.78
C VAL A 108 3.14 -6.50 -3.26
N SER A 109 3.65 -5.44 -3.87
CA SER A 109 4.74 -4.64 -3.32
C SER A 109 4.16 -3.44 -2.60
N ILE A 110 4.77 -3.05 -1.49
CA ILE A 110 4.27 -2.01 -0.61
C ILE A 110 5.38 -1.04 -0.25
N GLY A 111 5.09 0.26 -0.43
CA GLY A 111 5.90 1.36 0.08
C GLY A 111 5.17 2.10 1.18
N GLN A 112 5.87 2.47 2.25
CA GLN A 112 5.27 3.18 3.37
C GLN A 112 6.05 4.42 3.75
N ALA A 113 5.35 5.45 4.21
CA ALA A 113 5.91 6.67 4.74
C ALA A 113 5.06 7.20 5.89
N CYS A 114 5.70 7.81 6.88
CA CYS A 114 5.06 8.39 8.05
C CYS A 114 5.40 9.88 8.18
N ALA A 115 4.43 10.68 8.59
CA ALA A 115 4.62 12.06 9.03
C ALA A 115 4.33 12.16 10.53
N ARG A 116 5.23 12.79 11.27
CA ARG A 116 5.05 13.05 12.71
C ARG A 116 4.31 14.36 12.94
N PRO A 117 3.66 14.53 14.10
CA PRO A 117 2.97 15.78 14.44
C PRO A 117 3.87 17.02 14.41
N GLN A 118 5.16 16.83 14.70
CA GLN A 118 6.17 17.90 14.73
C GLN A 118 6.65 18.34 13.33
N ASP A 119 6.37 17.55 12.30
CA ASP A 119 6.80 17.84 10.93
C ASP A 119 5.98 18.98 10.32
N ARG A 120 6.32 20.21 10.69
CA ARG A 120 5.63 21.44 10.23
C ARG A 120 5.60 21.61 8.71
N HIS A 121 6.49 20.92 8.00
CA HIS A 121 6.62 20.94 6.53
C HIS A 121 6.12 19.68 5.83
N ALA A 122 5.56 18.72 6.57
CA ALA A 122 4.99 17.52 5.97
C ALA A 122 3.74 17.87 5.17
N SER A 123 3.87 18.00 3.86
CA SER A 123 2.71 18.05 2.97
C SER A 123 2.23 16.64 2.69
N VAL A 124 0.92 16.48 2.51
CA VAL A 124 0.33 15.21 2.05
C VAL A 124 0.98 14.74 0.75
N HIS A 125 1.26 15.69 -0.15
CA HIS A 125 1.94 15.41 -1.41
C HIS A 125 3.33 14.79 -1.19
N ARG A 126 4.12 15.34 -0.25
CA ARG A 126 5.44 14.80 0.10
C ARG A 126 5.34 13.41 0.71
N LEU A 127 4.34 13.17 1.56
CA LEU A 127 4.11 11.86 2.18
C LEU A 127 3.78 10.78 1.13
N ILE A 128 2.91 11.11 0.18
CA ILE A 128 2.59 10.23 -0.94
C ILE A 128 3.83 9.97 -1.79
N GLN A 129 4.60 11.00 -2.11
CA GLN A 129 5.85 10.86 -2.90
C GLN A 129 6.85 9.95 -2.19
N GLN A 130 7.04 10.10 -0.88
CA GLN A 130 7.93 9.23 -0.11
C GLN A 130 7.47 7.76 -0.10
N ALA A 131 6.16 7.52 0.02
CA ALA A 131 5.60 6.18 -0.05
C ALA A 131 5.77 5.56 -1.44
N ASP A 132 5.65 6.36 -2.50
CA ASP A 132 5.85 5.93 -3.88
C ASP A 132 7.33 5.58 -4.17
N GLU A 133 8.26 6.40 -3.69
CA GLU A 133 9.70 6.10 -3.74
C GLU A 133 10.04 4.78 -3.00
N ALA A 134 9.42 4.57 -1.84
CA ALA A 134 9.56 3.34 -1.07
C ALA A 134 8.97 2.12 -1.83
N LEU A 135 7.82 2.29 -2.49
CA LEU A 135 7.22 1.26 -3.34
C LEU A 135 8.15 0.86 -4.50
N TYR A 136 8.76 1.85 -5.13
CA TYR A 136 9.76 1.59 -6.18
C TYR A 136 10.93 0.74 -5.65
N GLN A 137 11.41 1.01 -4.43
CA GLN A 137 12.44 0.20 -3.79
C GLN A 137 11.95 -1.23 -3.49
N ALA A 138 10.72 -1.40 -3.04
CA ALA A 138 10.14 -2.73 -2.81
C ALA A 138 10.12 -3.55 -4.11
N LYS A 139 9.71 -2.94 -5.23
CA LYS A 139 9.70 -3.58 -6.55
C LYS A 139 11.11 -3.99 -7.00
N ASN A 140 12.09 -3.11 -6.83
CA ASN A 140 13.49 -3.37 -7.26
C ASN A 140 14.20 -4.42 -6.40
N ARG A 141 13.77 -4.61 -5.16
CA ARG A 141 14.36 -5.57 -4.22
C ARG A 141 13.76 -6.97 -4.30
N GLY A 142 12.93 -7.26 -5.30
CA GLY A 142 12.39 -8.58 -5.57
C GLY A 142 10.89 -8.71 -5.38
N ARG A 143 10.16 -7.60 -5.18
CA ARG A 143 8.69 -7.57 -5.03
C ARG A 143 8.19 -8.35 -3.80
N ASN A 144 6.88 -8.52 -3.67
CA ASN A 144 6.22 -9.22 -2.56
C ASN A 144 6.80 -8.84 -1.19
N ARG A 145 6.91 -7.55 -0.92
CA ARG A 145 7.51 -7.02 0.32
C ARG A 145 7.04 -5.62 0.66
N VAL A 146 7.26 -5.28 1.91
CA VAL A 146 7.11 -3.92 2.43
C VAL A 146 8.48 -3.24 2.46
N TRP A 147 8.51 -1.95 2.09
CA TRP A 147 9.71 -1.11 2.19
C TRP A 147 9.35 0.32 2.68
N PRO A 148 10.17 0.97 3.52
CA PRO A 148 11.29 0.38 4.27
C PRO A 148 10.79 -0.60 5.34
N LEU A 149 11.66 -1.53 5.75
CA LEU A 149 11.34 -2.53 6.80
C LEU A 149 11.34 -1.90 8.20
N THR A 150 12.10 -0.86 8.39
CA THR A 150 12.09 -0.02 9.58
C THR A 150 11.91 1.41 9.14
N VAL A 151 10.91 2.08 9.67
CA VAL A 151 10.78 3.51 9.47
C VAL A 151 11.79 4.16 10.41
N GLU A 152 13.04 4.22 10.00
CA GLU A 152 13.93 5.23 10.55
C GLU A 152 13.39 6.57 10.05
N CYS A 153 12.48 7.14 10.80
CA CYS A 153 12.27 8.57 10.72
C CYS A 153 13.62 9.17 11.13
N MET A 154 14.43 9.48 10.13
CA MET A 154 15.68 10.20 10.35
C MET A 154 15.38 11.40 11.23
N ALA A 155 16.03 11.40 12.35
CA ALA A 155 15.97 12.43 13.36
C ALA A 155 16.33 13.81 12.77
#